data_8f6daf59525631408c9364f799bb284c
#
_entry.id   8f6daf59525631408c9364f799bb284c
#
_cell.length_a   1.000
_cell.length_b   1.000
_cell.length_c   1.000
_cell.angle_alpha   90.00
_cell.angle_beta   90.00
_cell.angle_gamma   90.00
#
_symmetry.space_group_name_H-M   'P 1'
#
loop_
_entity.id
_entity.type
_entity.pdbx_description
1 polymer ?
#
loop_
_entity_poly.entity_id
_entity_poly.type
_entity_poly.pdbx_seq_one_letter_code
_entity_poly.pdbx_strand_id
1 'polypeptide(L)'
;MNGILIYRWIVFLLAAGYCLRMIFFSVYDGFGGPFRYLTVWALFASFFCASRMIALMEGRSERRWDGVVAMTSVLNAMVCMLYWRLYFADPDSVTRDGELGAFYLEIYLHALGPLLQWIDATFIHRSFRKIGAALACLIGTIAAYVAWIELVVQPLSDTPKRSVTSGLPYPFLNDLELPQRAVFYASNLAVGVLVLLIFASIAWGVRKLLSEPKLPY
;
A
#
# COMPACT_ATOMS: atom_id res chain seq x y z
N MET A 1 -25.31 7.51 15.06
CA MET A 1 -24.23 6.67 14.54
C MET A 1 -22.90 7.30 14.97
N ASN A 2 -21.95 6.53 15.47
CA ASN A 2 -20.67 7.06 15.95
C ASN A 2 -19.87 7.61 14.72
N GLY A 3 -19.34 8.85 14.81
CA GLY A 3 -18.60 9.49 13.72
C GLY A 3 -17.40 8.67 13.20
N ILE A 4 -16.75 7.91 14.10
CA ILE A 4 -15.66 6.98 13.71
C ILE A 4 -16.20 5.85 12.84
N LEU A 5 -17.37 5.32 13.11
CA LEU A 5 -17.98 4.26 12.29
C LEU A 5 -18.33 4.78 10.88
N ILE A 6 -18.88 6.01 10.81
CA ILE A 6 -19.15 6.67 9.51
C ILE A 6 -17.86 6.82 8.72
N TYR A 7 -16.79 7.34 9.35
CA TYR A 7 -15.47 7.48 8.74
C TYR A 7 -14.96 6.14 8.19
N ARG A 8 -14.99 5.07 8.99
CA ARG A 8 -14.54 3.74 8.57
C ARG A 8 -15.35 3.17 7.41
N TRP A 9 -16.66 3.40 7.38
CA TRP A 9 -17.51 3.01 6.25
C TRP A 9 -17.15 3.79 4.98
N ILE A 10 -16.89 5.09 5.08
CA ILE A 10 -16.44 5.90 3.93
C ILE A 10 -15.11 5.36 3.40
N VAL A 11 -14.12 5.13 4.28
CA VAL A 11 -12.81 4.57 3.90
C VAL A 11 -12.95 3.21 3.23
N PHE A 12 -13.79 2.34 3.79
CA PHE A 12 -14.06 1.01 3.23
C PHE A 12 -14.70 1.08 1.84
N LEU A 13 -15.76 1.89 1.68
CA LEU A 13 -16.46 2.02 0.40
C LEU A 13 -15.59 2.63 -0.69
N LEU A 14 -14.77 3.62 -0.35
CA LEU A 14 -13.78 4.17 -1.26
C LEU A 14 -12.76 3.09 -1.69
N ALA A 15 -12.15 2.39 -0.73
CA ALA A 15 -11.18 1.34 -1.03
C ALA A 15 -11.82 0.22 -1.87
N ALA A 16 -13.04 -0.22 -1.55
CA ALA A 16 -13.79 -1.21 -2.33
C ALA A 16 -14.04 -0.73 -3.76
N GLY A 17 -14.52 0.50 -3.92
CA GLY A 17 -14.80 1.09 -5.24
C GLY A 17 -13.54 1.15 -6.11
N TYR A 18 -12.40 1.58 -5.53
CA TYR A 18 -11.14 1.61 -6.28
C TYR A 18 -10.57 0.20 -6.53
N CYS A 19 -10.74 -0.77 -5.64
CA CYS A 19 -10.42 -2.18 -5.93
C CYS A 19 -11.21 -2.69 -7.15
N LEU A 20 -12.53 -2.47 -7.16
CA LEU A 20 -13.38 -2.85 -8.29
C LEU A 20 -12.97 -2.10 -9.58
N ARG A 21 -12.67 -0.80 -9.47
CA ARG A 21 -12.16 -0.01 -10.59
C ARG A 21 -10.89 -0.60 -11.19
N MET A 22 -9.92 -1.01 -10.35
CA MET A 22 -8.65 -1.58 -10.80
C MET A 22 -8.84 -2.95 -11.45
N ILE A 23 -9.78 -3.77 -11.00
CA ILE A 23 -10.00 -5.11 -11.56
C ILE A 23 -10.80 -5.05 -12.87
N PHE A 24 -11.91 -4.28 -12.89
CA PHE A 24 -12.90 -4.39 -13.96
C PHE A 24 -12.82 -3.29 -14.99
N PHE A 25 -12.25 -2.13 -14.67
CA PHE A 25 -12.28 -0.95 -15.53
C PHE A 25 -10.89 -0.42 -15.92
N SER A 26 -9.82 -1.14 -15.57
CA SER A 26 -8.47 -0.83 -16.03
C SER A 26 -8.00 -1.87 -17.03
N VAL A 27 -7.35 -1.41 -18.09
CA VAL A 27 -6.78 -2.30 -19.11
C VAL A 27 -5.31 -2.54 -18.79
N TYR A 28 -4.95 -3.80 -18.67
CA TYR A 28 -3.59 -4.24 -18.42
C TYR A 28 -3.14 -5.19 -19.52
N ASP A 29 -2.10 -4.81 -20.24
CA ASP A 29 -1.60 -5.58 -21.39
C ASP A 29 -0.54 -6.62 -21.01
N GLY A 30 -0.06 -6.64 -19.76
CA GLY A 30 0.96 -7.56 -19.26
C GLY A 30 0.41 -8.62 -18.30
N PHE A 31 1.20 -9.70 -18.12
CA PHE A 31 0.85 -10.74 -17.16
C PHE A 31 0.75 -10.19 -15.74
N GLY A 32 -0.13 -10.76 -14.92
CA GLY A 32 -0.38 -10.31 -13.57
C GLY A 32 -1.39 -9.15 -13.46
N GLY A 33 -1.78 -8.54 -14.59
CA GLY A 33 -2.78 -7.48 -14.62
C GLY A 33 -2.48 -6.37 -13.60
N PRO A 34 -3.48 -5.95 -12.79
CA PRO A 34 -3.26 -4.92 -11.78
C PRO A 34 -2.27 -5.34 -10.69
N PHE A 35 -2.19 -6.63 -10.37
CA PHE A 35 -1.37 -7.13 -9.26
C PHE A 35 0.15 -7.13 -9.54
N ARG A 36 0.57 -6.72 -10.73
CA ARG A 36 1.98 -6.46 -11.01
C ARG A 36 2.50 -5.18 -10.31
N TYR A 37 1.62 -4.29 -9.85
CA TYR A 37 1.96 -3.03 -9.18
C TYR A 37 1.80 -3.08 -7.67
N LEU A 38 2.81 -2.64 -6.93
CA LEU A 38 2.79 -2.60 -5.46
C LEU A 38 1.64 -1.71 -4.93
N THR A 39 1.27 -0.66 -5.68
CA THR A 39 0.13 0.20 -5.38
C THR A 39 -1.17 -0.59 -5.22
N VAL A 40 -1.40 -1.58 -6.07
CA VAL A 40 -2.60 -2.43 -5.99
C VAL A 40 -2.56 -3.34 -4.77
N TRP A 41 -1.40 -3.87 -4.40
CA TRP A 41 -1.25 -4.64 -3.14
C TRP A 41 -1.56 -3.77 -1.92
N ALA A 42 -1.07 -2.51 -1.90
CA ALA A 42 -1.37 -1.55 -0.84
C ALA A 42 -2.87 -1.20 -0.78
N LEU A 43 -3.52 -1.02 -1.93
CA LEU A 43 -4.95 -0.77 -2.03
C LEU A 43 -5.78 -1.93 -1.46
N PHE A 44 -5.48 -3.17 -1.86
CA PHE A 44 -6.18 -4.37 -1.35
C PHE A 44 -5.91 -4.60 0.14
N ALA A 45 -4.70 -4.34 0.61
CA ALA A 45 -4.39 -4.37 2.04
C ALA A 45 -5.19 -3.31 2.81
N SER A 46 -5.34 -2.10 2.27
CA SER A 46 -6.16 -1.02 2.85
C SER A 46 -7.64 -1.39 2.90
N PHE A 47 -8.19 -1.97 1.83
CA PHE A 47 -9.55 -2.51 1.78
C PHE A 47 -9.76 -3.58 2.86
N PHE A 48 -8.83 -4.54 2.97
CA PHE A 48 -8.88 -5.57 4.01
C PHE A 48 -8.87 -4.96 5.41
N CYS A 49 -7.94 -4.03 5.69
CA CYS A 49 -7.84 -3.36 6.99
C CYS A 49 -9.12 -2.60 7.34
N ALA A 50 -9.66 -1.80 6.42
CA ALA A 50 -10.90 -1.07 6.64
C ALA A 50 -12.08 -2.02 6.98
N SER A 51 -12.21 -3.13 6.24
CA SER A 51 -13.18 -4.19 6.52
C SER A 51 -13.02 -4.77 7.94
N ARG A 52 -11.78 -5.04 8.37
CA ARG A 52 -11.51 -5.62 9.70
C ARG A 52 -11.75 -4.62 10.82
N MET A 53 -11.46 -3.33 10.60
CA MET A 53 -11.72 -2.28 11.59
C MET A 53 -13.22 -2.02 11.79
N ILE A 54 -14.02 -2.14 10.73
CA ILE A 54 -15.48 -2.11 10.85
C ILE A 54 -15.97 -3.33 11.64
N ALA A 55 -15.54 -4.54 11.26
CA ALA A 55 -15.95 -5.78 11.93
C ALA A 55 -15.62 -5.78 13.42
N LEU A 56 -14.43 -5.24 13.80
CA LEU A 56 -14.04 -5.07 15.20
C LEU A 56 -14.98 -4.07 15.90
N MET A 57 -15.25 -2.93 15.27
CA MET A 57 -16.08 -1.88 15.87
C MET A 57 -17.55 -2.27 16.03
N GLU A 58 -18.05 -3.15 15.16
CA GLU A 58 -19.41 -3.70 15.24
C GLU A 58 -19.52 -4.97 16.10
N GLY A 59 -18.44 -5.38 16.78
CA GLY A 59 -18.41 -6.57 17.61
C GLY A 59 -18.48 -7.89 16.84
N ARG A 60 -18.31 -7.86 15.51
CA ARG A 60 -18.30 -9.07 14.65
C ARG A 60 -16.94 -9.80 14.65
N SER A 61 -15.92 -9.20 15.27
CA SER A 61 -14.58 -9.77 15.40
C SER A 61 -13.89 -9.19 16.63
N GLU A 62 -13.14 -10.02 17.35
CA GLU A 62 -12.30 -9.59 18.47
C GLU A 62 -10.84 -9.33 18.03
N ARG A 63 -10.48 -9.69 16.79
CA ARG A 63 -9.11 -9.56 16.28
C ARG A 63 -8.81 -8.12 15.89
N ARG A 64 -7.80 -7.54 16.51
CA ARG A 64 -7.35 -6.18 16.23
C ARG A 64 -6.52 -6.04 14.94
N TRP A 65 -5.89 -7.09 14.46
CA TRP A 65 -5.04 -7.09 13.26
C TRP A 65 -3.91 -6.04 13.28
N ASP A 66 -3.42 -5.64 14.47
CA ASP A 66 -2.48 -4.55 14.66
C ASP A 66 -1.24 -4.63 13.73
N GLY A 67 -0.64 -5.82 13.59
CA GLY A 67 0.53 -6.03 12.72
C GLY A 67 0.23 -5.76 11.24
N VAL A 68 -0.92 -6.25 10.75
CA VAL A 68 -1.34 -6.06 9.36
C VAL A 68 -1.72 -4.60 9.09
N VAL A 69 -2.45 -3.96 10.00
CA VAL A 69 -2.83 -2.54 9.87
C VAL A 69 -1.60 -1.62 9.88
N ALA A 70 -0.64 -1.88 10.77
CA ALA A 70 0.62 -1.14 10.82
C ALA A 70 1.47 -1.37 9.56
N MET A 71 1.61 -2.63 9.11
CA MET A 71 2.30 -2.97 7.85
C MET A 71 1.64 -2.26 6.65
N THR A 72 0.32 -2.27 6.56
CA THR A 72 -0.42 -1.61 5.47
C THR A 72 -0.15 -0.10 5.44
N SER A 73 -0.06 0.54 6.61
CA SER A 73 0.31 1.97 6.70
C SER A 73 1.71 2.24 6.16
N VAL A 74 2.67 1.38 6.48
CA VAL A 74 4.04 1.48 5.95
C VAL A 74 4.06 1.25 4.44
N LEU A 75 3.37 0.23 3.96
CA LEU A 75 3.28 -0.08 2.53
C LEU A 75 2.69 1.09 1.74
N ASN A 76 1.62 1.71 2.23
CA ASN A 76 1.05 2.92 1.65
C ASN A 76 2.04 4.10 1.64
N ALA A 77 2.83 4.28 2.70
CA ALA A 77 3.86 5.32 2.73
C ALA A 77 4.96 5.07 1.69
N MET A 78 5.40 3.81 1.56
CA MET A 78 6.37 3.43 0.53
C MET A 78 5.82 3.70 -0.88
N VAL A 79 4.57 3.33 -1.15
CA VAL A 79 3.91 3.60 -2.44
C VAL A 79 3.85 5.10 -2.72
N CYS A 80 3.40 5.93 -1.76
CA CYS A 80 3.40 7.38 -1.91
C CYS A 80 4.80 7.94 -2.21
N MET A 81 5.79 7.57 -1.39
CA MET A 81 7.16 8.08 -1.54
C MET A 81 7.77 7.68 -2.88
N LEU A 82 7.64 6.41 -3.27
CA LEU A 82 8.19 5.91 -4.53
C LEU A 82 7.50 6.54 -5.73
N TYR A 83 6.17 6.60 -5.74
CA TYR A 83 5.41 7.18 -6.85
C TYR A 83 5.79 8.65 -7.08
N TRP A 84 5.68 9.51 -6.06
CA TRP A 84 5.97 10.92 -6.21
C TRP A 84 7.44 11.21 -6.46
N ARG A 85 8.34 10.44 -5.85
CA ARG A 85 9.79 10.54 -6.15
C ARG A 85 10.07 10.24 -7.62
N LEU A 86 9.52 9.15 -8.17
CA LEU A 86 9.71 8.78 -9.57
C LEU A 86 9.03 9.78 -10.49
N TYR A 87 7.81 10.18 -10.20
CA TYR A 87 7.07 11.17 -10.98
C TYR A 87 7.82 12.50 -11.13
N PHE A 88 8.41 13.01 -10.04
CA PHE A 88 9.16 14.26 -10.10
C PHE A 88 10.58 14.11 -10.68
N ALA A 89 11.14 12.92 -10.69
CA ALA A 89 12.45 12.64 -11.29
C ALA A 89 12.34 12.35 -12.79
N ASP A 90 11.38 11.53 -13.16
CA ASP A 90 11.10 11.08 -14.53
C ASP A 90 9.64 10.62 -14.62
N PRO A 91 8.71 11.49 -15.07
CA PRO A 91 7.29 11.17 -15.16
C PRO A 91 6.98 9.91 -15.97
N ASP A 92 7.74 9.61 -17.02
CA ASP A 92 7.54 8.43 -17.88
C ASP A 92 7.75 7.11 -17.12
N SER A 93 8.49 7.13 -16.02
CA SER A 93 8.70 5.95 -15.17
C SER A 93 7.45 5.45 -14.46
N VAL A 94 6.41 6.28 -14.30
CA VAL A 94 5.20 5.96 -13.52
C VAL A 94 3.89 6.39 -14.19
N THR A 95 3.98 7.13 -15.28
CA THR A 95 2.82 7.59 -16.06
C THR A 95 2.90 7.09 -17.49
N ARG A 96 1.87 7.37 -18.27
CA ARG A 96 1.85 7.13 -19.68
C ARG A 96 2.13 8.46 -20.40
N ASP A 97 3.14 8.47 -21.26
CA ASP A 97 3.53 9.65 -22.05
C ASP A 97 3.86 10.90 -21.18
N GLY A 98 4.35 10.69 -19.95
CA GLY A 98 4.72 11.77 -19.00
C GLY A 98 3.53 12.50 -18.36
N GLU A 99 2.29 12.18 -18.75
CA GLU A 99 1.10 12.83 -18.23
C GLU A 99 0.43 12.02 -17.12
N LEU A 100 -0.05 12.71 -16.09
CA LEU A 100 -0.88 12.07 -15.05
C LEU A 100 -2.11 11.46 -15.69
N GLY A 101 -2.42 10.23 -15.30
CA GLY A 101 -3.66 9.57 -15.65
C GLY A 101 -4.89 10.30 -15.10
N ALA A 102 -6.01 9.61 -14.94
CA ALA A 102 -7.19 10.23 -14.35
C ALA A 102 -6.87 10.79 -12.95
N PHE A 103 -6.87 12.12 -12.79
CA PHE A 103 -6.46 12.84 -11.59
C PHE A 103 -7.05 12.25 -10.29
N TYR A 104 -8.35 11.92 -10.30
CA TYR A 104 -9.02 11.32 -9.13
C TYR A 104 -8.44 9.96 -8.74
N LEU A 105 -7.94 9.19 -9.71
CA LEU A 105 -7.33 7.88 -9.50
C LEU A 105 -5.94 8.04 -8.89
N GLU A 106 -5.12 8.89 -9.51
CA GLU A 106 -3.74 9.14 -9.06
C GLU A 106 -3.72 9.73 -7.64
N ILE A 107 -4.56 10.73 -7.37
CA ILE A 107 -4.67 11.33 -6.04
C ILE A 107 -5.18 10.32 -5.01
N TYR A 108 -6.15 9.49 -5.36
CA TYR A 108 -6.64 8.50 -4.41
C TYR A 108 -5.56 7.46 -4.08
N LEU A 109 -4.94 6.87 -5.11
CA LEU A 109 -3.97 5.78 -4.93
C LEU A 109 -2.67 6.23 -4.23
N HIS A 110 -2.22 7.46 -4.50
CA HIS A 110 -0.91 7.93 -4.08
C HIS A 110 -0.92 9.07 -3.06
N ALA A 111 -2.10 9.46 -2.53
CA ALA A 111 -2.23 10.48 -1.49
C ALA A 111 -3.43 10.22 -0.57
N LEU A 112 -4.67 10.33 -1.04
CA LEU A 112 -5.88 10.32 -0.20
C LEU A 112 -6.11 8.96 0.47
N GLY A 113 -6.06 7.86 -0.27
CA GLY A 113 -6.24 6.51 0.28
C GLY A 113 -5.23 6.19 1.38
N PRO A 114 -3.91 6.35 1.12
CA PRO A 114 -2.88 6.28 2.14
C PRO A 114 -3.14 7.15 3.36
N LEU A 115 -3.49 8.44 3.17
CA LEU A 115 -3.76 9.36 4.29
C LEU A 115 -4.91 8.86 5.18
N LEU A 116 -6.00 8.41 4.57
CA LEU A 116 -7.14 7.85 5.31
C LEU A 116 -6.70 6.62 6.12
N GLN A 117 -5.90 5.72 5.55
CA GLN A 117 -5.36 4.57 6.26
C GLN A 117 -4.46 4.97 7.44
N TRP A 118 -3.61 5.99 7.28
CA TRP A 118 -2.72 6.47 8.35
C TRP A 118 -3.49 7.10 9.51
N ILE A 119 -4.56 7.83 9.23
CA ILE A 119 -5.41 8.43 10.27
C ILE A 119 -6.02 7.33 11.15
N ASP A 120 -6.63 6.30 10.57
CA ASP A 120 -7.18 5.19 11.38
C ASP A 120 -6.07 4.46 12.12
N ALA A 121 -5.01 4.05 11.44
CA ALA A 121 -3.95 3.24 12.01
C ALA A 121 -3.21 3.94 13.18
N THR A 122 -3.01 5.25 13.09
CA THR A 122 -2.19 6.01 14.05
C THR A 122 -3.02 6.61 15.19
N PHE A 123 -4.16 7.23 14.86
CA PHE A 123 -4.91 8.04 15.84
C PHE A 123 -6.14 7.32 16.38
N ILE A 124 -6.84 6.52 15.58
CA ILE A 124 -8.09 5.87 15.97
C ILE A 124 -7.84 4.46 16.49
N HIS A 125 -7.34 3.56 15.64
CA HIS A 125 -7.07 2.16 16.01
C HIS A 125 -5.81 1.99 16.84
N ARG A 126 -4.79 2.85 16.60
CA ARG A 126 -3.49 2.84 17.31
C ARG A 126 -2.79 1.48 17.17
N SER A 127 -2.61 1.05 15.92
CA SER A 127 -2.13 -0.29 15.54
C SER A 127 -0.66 -0.56 15.85
N PHE A 128 0.16 0.48 16.03
CA PHE A 128 1.62 0.35 16.25
C PHE A 128 1.97 -0.09 17.68
N ARG A 129 1.31 -1.15 18.17
CA ARG A 129 1.56 -1.75 19.51
C ARG A 129 2.49 -2.97 19.43
N LYS A 130 2.46 -3.71 18.31
CA LYS A 130 3.19 -4.96 18.09
C LYS A 130 4.16 -4.80 16.92
N ILE A 131 5.25 -4.05 17.14
CA ILE A 131 6.22 -3.69 16.08
C ILE A 131 6.84 -4.94 15.43
N GLY A 132 7.19 -5.97 16.21
CA GLY A 132 7.71 -7.23 15.66
C GLY A 132 6.73 -7.93 14.69
N ALA A 133 5.43 -7.93 15.01
CA ALA A 133 4.42 -8.47 14.11
C ALA A 133 4.26 -7.61 12.85
N ALA A 134 4.31 -6.28 12.97
CA ALA A 134 4.27 -5.38 11.83
C ALA A 134 5.48 -5.56 10.91
N LEU A 135 6.67 -5.71 11.49
CA LEU A 135 7.91 -5.98 10.74
C LEU A 135 7.84 -7.33 10.01
N ALA A 136 7.39 -8.39 10.68
CA ALA A 136 7.24 -9.69 10.04
C ALA A 136 6.24 -9.65 8.88
N CYS A 137 5.09 -8.96 9.05
CA CYS A 137 4.12 -8.74 7.98
C CYS A 137 4.72 -7.94 6.82
N LEU A 138 5.49 -6.88 7.12
CA LEU A 138 6.14 -6.05 6.10
C LEU A 138 7.13 -6.86 5.27
N ILE A 139 8.06 -7.57 5.93
CA ILE A 139 9.05 -8.42 5.25
C ILE A 139 8.34 -9.49 4.42
N GLY A 140 7.35 -10.18 4.98
CA GLY A 140 6.59 -11.21 4.27
C GLY A 140 5.86 -10.67 3.04
N THR A 141 5.22 -9.49 3.15
CA THR A 141 4.51 -8.87 2.02
C THR A 141 5.48 -8.41 0.92
N ILE A 142 6.59 -7.76 1.28
CA ILE A 142 7.59 -7.33 0.28
C ILE A 142 8.26 -8.55 -0.37
N ALA A 143 8.63 -9.57 0.41
CA ALA A 143 9.20 -10.80 -0.14
C ALA A 143 8.23 -11.51 -1.10
N ALA A 144 6.96 -11.60 -0.74
CA ALA A 144 5.92 -12.17 -1.60
C ALA A 144 5.73 -11.34 -2.89
N TYR A 145 5.73 -10.01 -2.79
CA TYR A 145 5.64 -9.13 -3.94
C TYR A 145 6.85 -9.27 -4.86
N VAL A 146 8.07 -9.24 -4.33
CA VAL A 146 9.30 -9.41 -5.11
C VAL A 146 9.34 -10.79 -5.79
N ALA A 147 9.00 -11.86 -5.05
CA ALA A 147 8.90 -13.19 -5.64
C ALA A 147 7.84 -13.25 -6.76
N TRP A 148 6.70 -12.58 -6.57
CA TRP A 148 5.65 -12.50 -7.59
C TRP A 148 6.15 -11.82 -8.88
N ILE A 149 6.78 -10.65 -8.76
CA ILE A 149 7.24 -9.91 -9.96
C ILE A 149 8.44 -10.56 -10.66
N GLU A 150 9.40 -11.12 -9.91
CA GLU A 150 10.60 -11.73 -10.47
C GLU A 150 10.37 -13.15 -11.01
N LEU A 151 9.59 -13.97 -10.31
CA LEU A 151 9.43 -15.38 -10.64
C LEU A 151 8.21 -15.67 -11.53
N VAL A 152 7.24 -14.75 -11.56
CA VAL A 152 5.98 -14.98 -12.28
C VAL A 152 5.74 -13.88 -13.33
N VAL A 153 5.73 -12.63 -12.92
CA VAL A 153 5.38 -11.52 -13.83
C VAL A 153 6.46 -11.34 -14.90
N GLN A 154 7.73 -11.27 -14.49
CA GLN A 154 8.84 -11.05 -15.42
C GLN A 154 8.92 -12.12 -16.51
N PRO A 155 9.00 -13.44 -16.18
CA PRO A 155 9.15 -14.47 -17.21
C PRO A 155 7.92 -14.65 -18.12
N LEU A 156 6.74 -14.22 -17.65
CA LEU A 156 5.47 -14.33 -18.42
C LEU A 156 5.08 -13.03 -19.14
N SER A 157 5.93 -12.01 -19.10
CA SER A 157 5.71 -10.70 -19.74
C SER A 157 6.74 -10.40 -20.85
N ASP A 158 7.20 -11.40 -21.60
CA ASP A 158 8.29 -11.29 -22.58
C ASP A 158 7.93 -10.44 -23.81
N THR A 159 6.65 -10.27 -24.11
CA THR A 159 6.21 -9.45 -25.23
C THR A 159 5.50 -8.19 -24.76
N PRO A 160 6.15 -7.02 -24.87
CA PRO A 160 5.49 -5.76 -24.53
C PRO A 160 4.31 -5.51 -25.47
N LYS A 161 3.18 -5.14 -24.87
CA LYS A 161 2.01 -4.71 -25.61
C LYS A 161 1.67 -3.27 -25.23
N ARG A 162 1.69 -2.37 -26.19
CA ARG A 162 1.42 -0.93 -26.02
C ARG A 162 2.41 -0.26 -25.05
N SER A 163 1.92 0.37 -23.98
CA SER A 163 2.72 1.09 -22.98
C SER A 163 3.23 0.21 -21.85
N VAL A 164 2.94 -1.08 -21.86
CA VAL A 164 3.45 -2.02 -20.84
C VAL A 164 4.82 -2.45 -21.27
N THR A 165 5.81 -2.19 -20.41
CA THR A 165 7.19 -2.68 -20.62
C THR A 165 7.23 -4.20 -20.53
N SER A 166 8.09 -4.81 -21.35
CA SER A 166 8.42 -6.22 -21.17
C SER A 166 9.00 -6.48 -19.79
N GLY A 167 8.68 -7.63 -19.21
CA GLY A 167 9.24 -8.05 -17.94
C GLY A 167 8.62 -7.36 -16.72
N LEU A 168 9.43 -6.67 -15.94
CA LEU A 168 9.04 -6.07 -14.66
C LEU A 168 8.11 -4.87 -14.82
N PRO A 169 7.28 -4.58 -13.79
CA PRO A 169 6.22 -3.55 -13.90
C PRO A 169 6.75 -2.11 -14.00
N TYR A 170 7.99 -1.87 -13.58
CA TYR A 170 8.61 -0.56 -13.62
C TYR A 170 9.74 -0.54 -14.65
N PRO A 171 9.74 0.38 -15.65
CA PRO A 171 10.70 0.40 -16.75
C PRO A 171 12.14 0.32 -16.29
N PHE A 172 12.53 1.15 -15.32
CA PHE A 172 13.89 1.23 -14.82
C PHE A 172 14.43 -0.08 -14.19
N LEU A 173 13.54 -0.95 -13.71
CA LEU A 173 13.97 -2.26 -13.17
C LEU A 173 14.42 -3.21 -14.28
N ASN A 174 13.92 -3.03 -15.51
CA ASN A 174 14.31 -3.86 -16.65
C ASN A 174 15.71 -3.52 -17.17
N ASP A 175 16.21 -2.31 -16.88
CA ASP A 175 17.57 -1.87 -17.22
C ASP A 175 18.61 -2.35 -16.20
N LEU A 176 18.17 -2.94 -15.09
CA LEU A 176 19.03 -3.42 -14.01
C LEU A 176 19.23 -4.94 -14.09
N GLU A 177 20.46 -5.39 -13.85
CA GLU A 177 20.74 -6.80 -13.63
C GLU A 177 20.23 -7.28 -12.27
N LEU A 178 20.05 -8.60 -12.09
CA LEU A 178 19.50 -9.19 -10.86
C LEU A 178 20.24 -8.74 -9.57
N PRO A 179 21.58 -8.64 -9.51
CA PRO A 179 22.25 -8.12 -8.32
C PRO A 179 21.88 -6.67 -7.99
N GLN A 180 21.74 -5.83 -9.01
CA GLN A 180 21.34 -4.43 -8.84
C GLN A 180 19.89 -4.30 -8.38
N ARG A 181 18.98 -5.12 -8.93
CA ARG A 181 17.59 -5.22 -8.46
C ARG A 181 17.51 -5.68 -7.01
N ALA A 182 18.34 -6.67 -6.63
CA ALA A 182 18.39 -7.14 -5.24
C ALA A 182 18.82 -6.03 -4.27
N VAL A 183 19.81 -5.21 -4.64
CA VAL A 183 20.19 -4.02 -3.86
C VAL A 183 19.04 -3.01 -3.79
N PHE A 184 18.35 -2.77 -4.91
CA PHE A 184 17.18 -1.89 -4.93
C PHE A 184 16.08 -2.39 -3.98
N TYR A 185 15.72 -3.67 -4.01
CA TYR A 185 14.70 -4.23 -3.13
C TYR A 185 15.11 -4.18 -1.65
N ALA A 186 16.37 -4.53 -1.36
CA ALA A 186 16.90 -4.48 0.01
C ALA A 186 16.93 -3.04 0.57
N SER A 187 17.35 -2.07 -0.24
CA SER A 187 17.36 -0.65 0.17
C SER A 187 15.95 -0.11 0.41
N ASN A 188 14.98 -0.46 -0.43
CA ASN A 188 13.59 -0.06 -0.21
C ASN A 188 12.97 -0.75 1.01
N LEU A 189 13.31 -2.02 1.28
CA LEU A 189 12.90 -2.67 2.52
C LEU A 189 13.49 -1.95 3.75
N ALA A 190 14.77 -1.54 3.71
CA ALA A 190 15.38 -0.76 4.78
C ALA A 190 14.66 0.59 5.00
N VAL A 191 14.27 1.28 3.92
CA VAL A 191 13.42 2.48 3.99
C VAL A 191 12.07 2.15 4.63
N GLY A 192 11.44 1.03 4.26
CA GLY A 192 10.19 0.57 4.88
C GLY A 192 10.32 0.33 6.38
N VAL A 193 11.43 -0.27 6.83
CA VAL A 193 11.73 -0.43 8.27
C VAL A 193 11.88 0.93 8.95
N LEU A 194 12.59 1.88 8.34
CA LEU A 194 12.72 3.23 8.87
C LEU A 194 11.35 3.91 8.99
N VAL A 195 10.50 3.82 7.98
CA VAL A 195 9.13 4.35 7.98
C VAL A 195 8.30 3.69 9.11
N LEU A 196 8.44 2.37 9.32
CA LEU A 196 7.78 1.68 10.43
C LEU A 196 8.20 2.26 11.79
N LEU A 197 9.49 2.53 11.99
CA LEU A 197 10.01 3.13 13.22
C LEU A 197 9.50 4.57 13.42
N ILE A 198 9.41 5.36 12.34
CA ILE A 198 8.84 6.71 12.38
C ILE A 198 7.37 6.64 12.83
N PHE A 199 6.54 5.82 12.18
CA PHE A 199 5.13 5.66 12.57
C PHE A 199 4.98 5.14 14.01
N ALA A 200 5.84 4.20 14.44
CA ALA A 200 5.84 3.70 15.80
C ALA A 200 6.15 4.82 16.82
N SER A 201 7.11 5.70 16.50
CA SER A 201 7.48 6.85 17.34
C SER A 201 6.33 7.86 17.41
N ILE A 202 5.70 8.19 16.28
CA ILE A 202 4.51 9.07 16.24
C ILE A 202 3.38 8.45 17.08
N ALA A 203 3.08 7.18 16.87
CA ALA A 203 2.01 6.48 17.59
C ALA A 203 2.29 6.38 19.11
N TRP A 204 3.56 6.28 19.49
CA TRP A 204 3.96 6.34 20.90
C TRP A 204 3.68 7.73 21.49
N GLY A 205 4.04 8.82 20.78
CA GLY A 205 3.71 10.19 21.16
C GLY A 205 2.21 10.40 21.28
N VAL A 206 1.44 9.95 20.28
CA VAL A 206 -0.04 10.01 20.29
C VAL A 206 -0.63 9.32 21.53
N ARG A 207 -0.14 8.14 21.88
CA ARG A 207 -0.59 7.43 23.10
C ARG A 207 -0.27 8.16 24.40
N LYS A 208 0.83 8.91 24.46
CA LYS A 208 1.19 9.71 25.63
C LYS A 208 0.39 11.00 25.77
N LEU A 209 0.09 11.64 24.64
CA LEU A 209 -0.50 12.98 24.61
C LEU A 209 -2.02 12.97 24.51
N LEU A 210 -2.60 11.95 23.87
CA LEU A 210 -4.03 11.86 23.64
C LEU A 210 -4.64 10.70 24.42
N SER A 211 -5.78 10.96 25.08
CA SER A 211 -6.61 9.89 25.69
C SER A 211 -7.00 8.83 24.66
N GLU A 212 -7.22 7.60 25.09
CA GLU A 212 -7.65 6.55 24.16
C GLU A 212 -9.05 6.88 23.63
N PRO A 213 -9.29 6.72 22.32
CA PRO A 213 -10.64 6.85 21.77
C PRO A 213 -11.58 5.86 22.46
N LYS A 214 -12.74 6.32 22.87
CA LYS A 214 -13.80 5.44 23.41
C LYS A 214 -14.39 4.65 22.25
N LEU A 215 -13.78 3.52 21.95
CA LEU A 215 -14.29 2.58 20.97
C LEU A 215 -15.17 1.54 21.67
N PRO A 216 -16.23 1.04 21.02
CA PRO A 216 -17.20 0.14 21.64
C PRO A 216 -16.71 -1.31 21.80
N TYR A 217 -15.40 -1.54 21.79
CA TYR A 217 -14.79 -2.88 21.99
C TYR A 217 -13.63 -2.85 22.97
#